data_6186c39313890d9ccb8c3eb5ae26f1da
#
_entry.id   6186c39313890d9ccb8c3eb5ae26f1da
#
_cell.length_a   1.000
_cell.length_b   1.000
_cell.length_c   1.000
_cell.angle_alpha   90.00
_cell.angle_beta   90.00
_cell.angle_gamma   90.00
#
_symmetry.space_group_name_H-M   'P 1'
#
loop_
_entity.id
_entity.type
_entity.pdbx_description
1 polymer ?
#
loop_
_entity_poly.entity_id
_entity_poly.type
_entity_poly.pdbx_seq_one_letter_code
_entity_poly.pdbx_strand_id
1 'polypeptide(L)'
;MSPSAKAAGMVAFAQARKLNNRDRIMDAAATLFRERGYLPVSIEDVAASSGVSRMTFYRHFSNKAALAAALFTRTAAAALPRFLSIRENDYTSRTAVHDWLTTVFAVDQANRNLLRVFIQANVVEPGFSEIAHGFIADIIAGLGREIDAFAARQDVAVERHRWLRGWLLIYEILDQSNHAARGLDPSCDPMVIDILADRFSAFIAA
;
A
#
# COMPACT_ATOMS: atom_id res chain seq x y z
N MET A 1 -21.13 13.65 40.14
CA MET A 1 -20.37 13.59 38.85
C MET A 1 -20.41 14.98 38.23
N SER A 2 -19.25 15.56 38.02
CA SER A 2 -19.10 16.92 37.46
C SER A 2 -19.61 16.98 36.01
N PRO A 3 -20.28 18.08 35.58
CA PRO A 3 -20.75 18.27 34.20
C PRO A 3 -19.66 18.07 33.14
N SER A 4 -18.42 18.40 33.48
CA SER A 4 -17.23 18.22 32.63
C SER A 4 -16.92 16.74 32.32
N ALA A 5 -17.04 15.84 33.29
CA ALA A 5 -16.76 14.39 33.09
C ALA A 5 -17.81 13.73 32.16
N LYS A 6 -19.09 14.17 32.25
CA LYS A 6 -20.17 13.66 31.39
C LYS A 6 -20.01 14.15 29.95
N ALA A 7 -19.59 15.38 29.75
CA ALA A 7 -19.31 15.94 28.44
C ALA A 7 -18.10 15.25 27.78
N ALA A 8 -17.00 15.02 28.52
CA ALA A 8 -15.84 14.29 28.03
C ALA A 8 -16.18 12.84 27.64
N GLY A 9 -17.00 12.16 28.43
CA GLY A 9 -17.49 10.81 28.11
C GLY A 9 -18.34 10.76 26.83
N MET A 10 -19.23 11.73 26.64
CA MET A 10 -20.04 11.84 25.41
C MET A 10 -19.19 12.10 24.15
N VAL A 11 -18.17 12.94 24.26
CA VAL A 11 -17.22 13.21 23.16
C VAL A 11 -16.41 11.96 22.82
N ALA A 12 -15.86 11.27 23.82
CA ALA A 12 -15.14 10.02 23.63
C ALA A 12 -16.01 8.92 22.98
N PHE A 13 -17.24 8.76 23.43
CA PHE A 13 -18.20 7.82 22.84
C PHE A 13 -18.54 8.15 21.40
N ALA A 14 -18.76 9.44 21.07
CA ALA A 14 -19.02 9.90 19.71
C ALA A 14 -17.81 9.67 18.79
N GLN A 15 -16.58 9.89 19.28
CA GLN A 15 -15.36 9.61 18.56
C GLN A 15 -15.15 8.11 18.30
N ALA A 16 -15.33 7.26 19.33
CA ALA A 16 -15.25 5.81 19.19
C ALA A 16 -16.26 5.27 18.16
N ARG A 17 -17.51 5.78 18.19
CA ARG A 17 -18.55 5.44 17.21
C ARG A 17 -18.18 5.91 15.79
N LYS A 18 -17.57 7.07 15.66
CA LYS A 18 -17.10 7.59 14.37
C LYS A 18 -16.00 6.73 13.79
N LEU A 19 -14.99 6.32 14.57
CA LEU A 19 -13.93 5.42 14.15
C LEU A 19 -14.51 4.06 13.74
N ASN A 20 -15.39 3.48 14.54
CA ASN A 20 -16.04 2.20 14.23
C ASN A 20 -16.80 2.24 12.90
N ASN A 21 -17.56 3.31 12.61
CA ASN A 21 -18.28 3.43 11.34
C ASN A 21 -17.32 3.57 10.14
N ARG A 22 -16.22 4.30 10.29
CA ARG A 22 -15.21 4.43 9.25
C ARG A 22 -14.60 3.09 8.90
N ASP A 23 -14.21 2.31 9.90
CA ASP A 23 -13.62 0.98 9.72
C ASP A 23 -14.63 0.00 9.10
N ARG A 24 -15.89 0.00 9.56
CA ARG A 24 -16.96 -0.82 8.97
C ARG A 24 -17.19 -0.51 7.49
N ILE A 25 -17.14 0.77 7.09
CA ILE A 25 -17.27 1.18 5.68
C ILE A 25 -16.06 0.66 4.89
N MET A 26 -14.84 0.80 5.41
CA MET A 26 -13.63 0.30 4.75
C MET A 26 -13.61 -1.22 4.61
N ASP A 27 -14.06 -1.96 5.63
CA ASP A 27 -14.09 -3.42 5.61
C ASP A 27 -15.16 -3.95 4.63
N ALA A 28 -16.34 -3.33 4.61
CA ALA A 28 -17.37 -3.63 3.63
C ALA A 28 -16.90 -3.34 2.20
N ALA A 29 -16.25 -2.21 1.99
CA ALA A 29 -15.65 -1.86 0.70
C ALA A 29 -14.57 -2.85 0.28
N ALA A 30 -13.65 -3.23 1.18
CA ALA A 30 -12.61 -4.21 0.90
C ALA A 30 -13.18 -5.57 0.47
N THR A 31 -14.28 -5.98 1.07
CA THR A 31 -14.98 -7.22 0.71
C THR A 31 -15.63 -7.11 -0.66
N LEU A 32 -16.46 -6.09 -0.87
CA LEU A 32 -17.17 -5.87 -2.13
C LEU A 32 -16.21 -5.67 -3.32
N PHE A 33 -15.17 -4.88 -3.12
CA PHE A 33 -14.17 -4.64 -4.17
C PHE A 33 -13.38 -5.90 -4.52
N ARG A 34 -13.04 -6.75 -3.55
CA ARG A 34 -12.37 -8.04 -3.82
C ARG A 34 -13.26 -9.01 -4.61
N GLU A 35 -14.56 -9.00 -4.34
CA GLU A 35 -15.53 -9.91 -4.97
C GLU A 35 -15.93 -9.45 -6.37
N ARG A 36 -16.17 -8.15 -6.55
CA ARG A 36 -16.80 -7.59 -7.75
C ARG A 36 -15.90 -6.67 -8.56
N GLY A 37 -14.73 -6.27 -8.03
CA GLY A 37 -13.87 -5.23 -8.60
C GLY A 37 -14.29 -3.83 -8.19
N TYR A 38 -13.45 -2.85 -8.52
CA TYR A 38 -13.68 -1.45 -8.14
C TYR A 38 -14.86 -0.81 -8.89
N LEU A 39 -14.89 -0.99 -10.22
CA LEU A 39 -15.80 -0.24 -11.09
C LEU A 39 -17.28 -0.49 -10.82
N PRO A 40 -17.77 -1.75 -10.69
CA PRO A 40 -19.21 -2.02 -10.57
C PRO A 40 -19.78 -1.73 -9.16
N VAL A 41 -18.94 -1.57 -8.13
CA VAL A 41 -19.40 -1.31 -6.76
C VAL A 41 -19.78 0.15 -6.59
N SER A 42 -21.00 0.41 -6.15
CA SER A 42 -21.51 1.75 -5.84
C SER A 42 -21.32 2.13 -4.37
N ILE A 43 -21.47 3.42 -4.06
CA ILE A 43 -21.49 3.92 -2.67
C ILE A 43 -22.68 3.33 -1.91
N GLU A 44 -23.79 3.14 -2.59
CA GLU A 44 -25.02 2.54 -2.06
C GLU A 44 -24.77 1.09 -1.60
N ASP A 45 -24.06 0.31 -2.41
CA ASP A 45 -23.68 -1.07 -2.05
C ASP A 45 -22.83 -1.11 -0.79
N VAL A 46 -21.82 -0.21 -0.71
CA VAL A 46 -20.93 -0.12 0.45
C VAL A 46 -21.69 0.33 1.70
N ALA A 47 -22.57 1.33 1.59
CA ALA A 47 -23.37 1.82 2.70
C ALA A 47 -24.30 0.72 3.24
N ALA A 48 -25.02 0.01 2.34
CA ALA A 48 -25.86 -1.11 2.69
C ALA A 48 -25.09 -2.25 3.36
N SER A 49 -23.97 -2.67 2.78
CA SER A 49 -23.14 -3.75 3.31
C SER A 49 -22.51 -3.40 4.66
N SER A 50 -22.14 -2.14 4.88
CA SER A 50 -21.58 -1.68 6.16
C SER A 50 -22.65 -1.38 7.23
N GLY A 51 -23.95 -1.42 6.87
CA GLY A 51 -25.04 -1.09 7.78
C GLY A 51 -25.05 0.37 8.22
N VAL A 52 -24.61 1.30 7.36
CA VAL A 52 -24.68 2.74 7.60
C VAL A 52 -25.59 3.43 6.60
N SER A 53 -26.13 4.60 6.96
CA SER A 53 -26.86 5.42 6.00
C SER A 53 -25.90 6.07 4.99
N ARG A 54 -26.39 6.40 3.79
CA ARG A 54 -25.66 7.16 2.76
C ARG A 54 -25.10 8.48 3.32
N MET A 55 -25.88 9.18 4.15
CA MET A 55 -25.41 10.40 4.82
C MET A 55 -24.25 10.12 5.78
N THR A 56 -24.27 8.99 6.50
CA THR A 56 -23.16 8.56 7.35
C THR A 56 -21.94 8.24 6.52
N PHE A 57 -22.09 7.59 5.36
CA PHE A 57 -20.97 7.38 4.43
C PHE A 57 -20.32 8.70 4.04
N TYR A 58 -21.08 9.67 3.52
CA TYR A 58 -20.54 10.97 3.08
C TYR A 58 -19.89 11.80 4.19
N ARG A 59 -20.24 11.55 5.44
CA ARG A 59 -19.52 12.17 6.58
C ARG A 59 -18.12 11.64 6.76
N HIS A 60 -17.80 10.45 6.26
CA HIS A 60 -16.48 9.81 6.37
C HIS A 60 -15.64 9.87 5.09
N PHE A 61 -16.31 9.78 3.94
CA PHE A 61 -15.68 9.74 2.63
C PHE A 61 -16.46 10.61 1.65
N SER A 62 -15.81 11.57 1.01
CA SER A 62 -16.46 12.48 0.07
C SER A 62 -16.97 11.77 -1.19
N ASN A 63 -16.32 10.70 -1.60
CA ASN A 63 -16.66 9.90 -2.77
C ASN A 63 -16.00 8.50 -2.70
N LYS A 64 -16.21 7.69 -3.74
CA LYS A 64 -15.64 6.35 -3.86
C LYS A 64 -14.11 6.38 -3.99
N ALA A 65 -13.55 7.40 -4.66
CA ALA A 65 -12.10 7.58 -4.77
C ALA A 65 -11.44 7.81 -3.42
N ALA A 66 -12.03 8.68 -2.56
CA ALA A 66 -11.54 8.92 -1.20
C ALA A 66 -11.57 7.64 -0.34
N LEU A 67 -12.58 6.80 -0.52
CA LEU A 67 -12.67 5.50 0.15
C LEU A 67 -11.58 4.55 -0.36
N ALA A 68 -11.38 4.45 -1.67
CA ALA A 68 -10.33 3.61 -2.26
C ALA A 68 -8.93 4.07 -1.83
N ALA A 69 -8.67 5.37 -1.79
CA ALA A 69 -7.44 5.96 -1.30
C ALA A 69 -7.17 5.61 0.18
N ALA A 70 -8.18 5.72 1.03
CA ALA A 70 -8.06 5.34 2.44
C ALA A 70 -7.82 3.84 2.63
N LEU A 71 -8.48 3.01 1.81
CA LEU A 71 -8.27 1.56 1.81
C LEU A 71 -6.85 1.19 1.34
N PHE A 72 -6.36 1.85 0.29
CA PHE A 72 -4.98 1.70 -0.18
C PHE A 72 -4.00 2.08 0.94
N THR A 73 -4.14 3.26 1.55
CA THR A 73 -3.25 3.73 2.64
C THR A 73 -3.22 2.73 3.80
N ARG A 74 -4.38 2.20 4.21
CA ARG A 74 -4.46 1.16 5.26
C ARG A 74 -3.73 -0.11 4.86
N THR A 75 -3.90 -0.56 3.61
CA THR A 75 -3.25 -1.76 3.08
C THR A 75 -1.75 -1.57 2.93
N ALA A 76 -1.32 -0.42 2.43
CA ALA A 76 0.08 -0.03 2.29
C ALA A 76 0.79 0.01 3.65
N ALA A 77 0.17 0.62 4.66
CA ALA A 77 0.70 0.65 6.02
C ALA A 77 0.88 -0.77 6.61
N ALA A 78 -0.06 -1.68 6.33
CA ALA A 78 0.05 -3.08 6.75
C ALA A 78 1.10 -3.87 5.93
N ALA A 79 1.39 -3.46 4.70
CA ALA A 79 2.39 -4.09 3.84
C ALA A 79 3.82 -3.59 4.12
N LEU A 80 3.98 -2.35 4.58
CA LEU A 80 5.28 -1.71 4.77
C LEU A 80 6.28 -2.54 5.58
N PRO A 81 5.93 -3.16 6.73
CA PRO A 81 6.88 -3.99 7.49
C PRO A 81 7.49 -5.13 6.66
N ARG A 82 6.72 -5.74 5.75
CA ARG A 82 7.22 -6.80 4.85
C ARG A 82 8.30 -6.28 3.89
N PHE A 83 8.09 -5.09 3.32
CA PHE A 83 9.12 -4.48 2.47
C PHE A 83 10.37 -4.11 3.26
N LEU A 84 10.21 -3.73 4.52
CA LEU A 84 11.31 -3.36 5.38
C LEU A 84 12.03 -4.56 6.04
N SER A 85 11.47 -5.77 5.99
CA SER A 85 12.05 -6.95 6.64
C SER A 85 13.40 -7.39 6.08
N ILE A 86 13.77 -6.96 4.86
CA ILE A 86 15.12 -7.20 4.32
C ILE A 86 16.23 -6.60 5.20
N ARG A 87 15.94 -5.53 5.95
CA ARG A 87 16.88 -4.90 6.89
C ARG A 87 17.27 -5.80 8.07
N GLU A 88 16.39 -6.73 8.41
CA GLU A 88 16.58 -7.71 9.49
C GLU A 88 17.41 -8.92 9.05
N ASN A 89 17.75 -8.98 7.76
CA ASN A 89 18.53 -10.04 7.14
C ASN A 89 19.85 -9.49 6.60
N ASP A 90 20.70 -10.37 6.13
CA ASP A 90 21.92 -9.98 5.41
C ASP A 90 21.55 -9.49 4.01
N TYR A 91 21.17 -8.21 3.88
CA TYR A 91 20.81 -7.59 2.60
C TYR A 91 21.99 -7.51 1.62
N THR A 92 23.23 -7.80 2.05
CA THR A 92 24.39 -7.93 1.16
C THR A 92 24.46 -9.31 0.50
N SER A 93 23.76 -10.29 1.08
CA SER A 93 23.63 -11.64 0.52
C SER A 93 22.56 -11.66 -0.58
N ARG A 94 22.95 -11.97 -1.82
CA ARG A 94 22.03 -12.16 -2.95
C ARG A 94 20.92 -13.18 -2.61
N THR A 95 21.27 -14.26 -1.93
CA THR A 95 20.30 -15.30 -1.53
C THR A 95 19.23 -14.73 -0.58
N ALA A 96 19.63 -13.96 0.42
CA ALA A 96 18.68 -13.34 1.35
C ALA A 96 17.76 -12.32 0.63
N VAL A 97 18.28 -11.58 -0.34
CA VAL A 97 17.48 -10.69 -1.19
C VAL A 97 16.49 -11.47 -2.06
N HIS A 98 16.93 -12.57 -2.68
CA HIS A 98 16.07 -13.45 -3.46
C HIS A 98 14.91 -14.02 -2.61
N ASP A 99 15.19 -14.51 -1.41
CA ASP A 99 14.18 -15.10 -0.50
C ASP A 99 13.19 -14.03 -0.03
N TRP A 100 13.67 -12.81 0.25
CA TRP A 100 12.81 -11.67 0.56
C TRP A 100 11.88 -11.33 -0.61
N LEU A 101 12.39 -11.21 -1.83
CA LEU A 101 11.59 -10.96 -3.03
C LEU A 101 10.56 -12.07 -3.26
N THR A 102 10.96 -13.32 -3.09
CA THR A 102 10.04 -14.48 -3.18
C THR A 102 8.86 -14.32 -2.20
N THR A 103 9.15 -13.89 -0.98
CA THR A 103 8.11 -13.62 0.04
C THR A 103 7.20 -12.46 -0.37
N VAL A 104 7.75 -11.36 -0.93
CA VAL A 104 6.97 -10.22 -1.43
C VAL A 104 6.01 -10.68 -2.52
N PHE A 105 6.52 -11.41 -3.53
CA PHE A 105 5.72 -11.91 -4.65
C PHE A 105 4.62 -12.88 -4.19
N ALA A 106 4.93 -13.82 -3.28
CA ALA A 106 3.95 -14.78 -2.76
C ALA A 106 2.78 -14.09 -2.03
N VAL A 107 3.07 -13.05 -1.23
CA VAL A 107 2.03 -12.30 -0.52
C VAL A 107 1.19 -11.46 -1.47
N ASP A 108 1.79 -10.83 -2.49
CA ASP A 108 1.05 -10.09 -3.51
C ASP A 108 0.15 -11.04 -4.32
N GLN A 109 0.63 -12.24 -4.66
CA GLN A 109 -0.17 -13.28 -5.28
C GLN A 109 -1.39 -13.67 -4.42
N ALA A 110 -1.21 -13.82 -3.12
CA ALA A 110 -2.31 -14.10 -2.18
C ALA A 110 -3.33 -12.94 -2.10
N ASN A 111 -2.89 -11.71 -2.32
CA ASN A 111 -3.72 -10.50 -2.29
C ASN A 111 -4.14 -9.97 -3.67
N ARG A 112 -3.96 -10.75 -4.74
CA ARG A 112 -4.16 -10.32 -6.13
C ARG A 112 -5.49 -9.61 -6.42
N ASN A 113 -6.57 -10.04 -5.76
CA ASN A 113 -7.89 -9.43 -5.97
C ASN A 113 -7.95 -7.99 -5.44
N LEU A 114 -7.29 -7.71 -4.30
CA LEU A 114 -7.21 -6.37 -3.75
C LEU A 114 -6.27 -5.47 -4.56
N LEU A 115 -5.14 -6.02 -5.02
CA LEU A 115 -4.20 -5.30 -5.90
C LEU A 115 -4.89 -4.88 -7.21
N ARG A 116 -5.74 -5.75 -7.80
CA ARG A 116 -6.54 -5.41 -8.98
C ARG A 116 -7.44 -4.19 -8.73
N VAL A 117 -8.03 -4.07 -7.55
CA VAL A 117 -8.86 -2.92 -7.16
C VAL A 117 -8.07 -1.62 -7.24
N PHE A 118 -6.86 -1.62 -6.67
CA PHE A 118 -6.00 -0.43 -6.65
C PHE A 118 -5.51 -0.04 -8.05
N ILE A 119 -5.22 -1.02 -8.91
CA ILE A 119 -4.87 -0.77 -10.30
C ILE A 119 -6.06 -0.16 -11.06
N GLN A 120 -7.27 -0.68 -10.87
CA GLN A 120 -8.48 -0.10 -11.47
C GLN A 120 -8.71 1.34 -10.98
N ALA A 121 -8.58 1.58 -9.67
CA ALA A 121 -8.69 2.92 -9.11
C ALA A 121 -7.64 3.87 -9.67
N ASN A 122 -6.39 3.43 -9.82
CA ASN A 122 -5.30 4.23 -10.38
C ASN A 122 -5.54 4.67 -11.84
N VAL A 123 -6.29 3.87 -12.61
CA VAL A 123 -6.62 4.21 -14.01
C VAL A 123 -7.73 5.26 -14.10
N VAL A 124 -8.71 5.21 -13.20
CA VAL A 124 -9.94 6.01 -13.33
C VAL A 124 -10.03 7.19 -12.37
N GLU A 125 -9.25 7.21 -11.28
CA GLU A 125 -9.36 8.25 -10.25
C GLU A 125 -8.16 9.20 -10.30
N PRO A 126 -8.37 10.47 -10.63
CA PRO A 126 -7.31 11.47 -10.59
C PRO A 126 -6.62 11.56 -9.22
N GLY A 127 -5.29 11.64 -9.20
CA GLY A 127 -4.50 11.77 -7.98
C GLY A 127 -4.25 10.47 -7.22
N PHE A 128 -4.83 9.33 -7.62
CA PHE A 128 -4.55 8.05 -6.95
C PHE A 128 -3.09 7.62 -7.11
N SER A 129 -2.47 7.89 -8.26
CA SER A 129 -1.05 7.63 -8.52
C SER A 129 -0.11 8.33 -7.53
N GLU A 130 -0.45 9.54 -7.10
CA GLU A 130 0.36 10.27 -6.10
C GLU A 130 0.40 9.53 -4.76
N ILE A 131 -0.74 8.94 -4.36
CA ILE A 131 -0.83 8.14 -3.12
C ILE A 131 -0.02 6.86 -3.26
N ALA A 132 -0.09 6.20 -4.42
CA ALA A 132 0.71 5.00 -4.69
C ALA A 132 2.22 5.29 -4.72
N HIS A 133 2.64 6.40 -5.32
CA HIS A 133 4.02 6.86 -5.30
C HIS A 133 4.50 7.24 -3.88
N GLY A 134 3.61 7.77 -3.04
CA GLY A 134 3.89 8.01 -1.62
C GLY A 134 4.31 6.73 -0.88
N PHE A 135 3.68 5.60 -1.17
CA PHE A 135 4.07 4.31 -0.59
C PHE A 135 5.50 3.88 -0.98
N ILE A 136 5.91 4.12 -2.23
CA ILE A 136 7.30 3.87 -2.66
C ILE A 136 8.28 4.74 -1.85
N ALA A 137 7.94 6.01 -1.66
CA ALA A 137 8.75 6.93 -0.85
C ALA A 137 8.86 6.46 0.62
N ASP A 138 7.79 5.93 1.20
CA ASP A 138 7.78 5.37 2.56
C ASP A 138 8.69 4.13 2.67
N ILE A 139 8.68 3.24 1.65
CA ILE A 139 9.60 2.09 1.59
C ILE A 139 11.04 2.59 1.55
N ILE A 140 11.37 3.51 0.64
CA ILE A 140 12.74 4.06 0.49
C ILE A 140 13.20 4.72 1.79
N ALA A 141 12.38 5.57 2.39
CA ALA A 141 12.69 6.23 3.65
C ALA A 141 12.87 5.21 4.80
N GLY A 142 12.09 4.15 4.79
CA GLY A 142 12.23 3.05 5.74
C GLY A 142 13.51 2.26 5.56
N LEU A 143 13.86 1.88 4.33
CA LEU A 143 15.10 1.17 4.00
C LEU A 143 16.34 2.03 4.30
N GLY A 144 16.30 3.31 3.97
CA GLY A 144 17.41 4.25 4.15
C GLY A 144 17.81 4.52 5.60
N ARG A 145 17.04 4.02 6.59
CA ARG A 145 17.44 4.09 8.00
C ARG A 145 18.59 3.15 8.35
N GLU A 146 18.79 2.09 7.57
CA GLU A 146 19.75 1.03 7.87
C GLU A 146 20.59 0.62 6.65
N ILE A 147 20.12 0.94 5.43
CA ILE A 147 20.80 0.64 4.18
C ILE A 147 21.22 1.95 3.52
N ASP A 148 22.48 2.31 3.62
CA ASP A 148 23.03 3.60 3.15
C ASP A 148 22.73 3.91 1.68
N ALA A 149 22.64 2.89 0.82
CA ALA A 149 22.27 3.07 -0.58
C ALA A 149 20.90 3.76 -0.77
N PHE A 150 19.94 3.52 0.14
CA PHE A 150 18.62 4.16 0.15
C PHE A 150 18.56 5.45 0.97
N ALA A 151 19.60 5.85 1.69
CA ALA A 151 19.62 7.05 2.53
C ALA A 151 19.69 8.37 1.75
N ALA A 152 19.83 8.30 0.41
CA ALA A 152 19.89 9.49 -0.45
C ALA A 152 18.57 10.30 -0.40
N ARG A 153 18.70 11.62 -0.51
CA ARG A 153 17.58 12.57 -0.38
C ARG A 153 17.15 13.11 -1.74
N GLN A 154 15.85 13.15 -1.98
CA GLN A 154 15.27 13.64 -3.23
C GLN A 154 15.51 15.15 -3.45
N ASP A 155 15.48 15.94 -2.39
CA ASP A 155 15.60 17.40 -2.38
C ASP A 155 17.05 17.89 -2.47
N VAL A 156 18.04 16.98 -2.35
CA VAL A 156 19.47 17.30 -2.45
C VAL A 156 19.99 17.00 -3.83
N ALA A 157 20.39 18.01 -4.59
CA ALA A 157 20.75 17.88 -6.01
C ALA A 157 21.82 16.82 -6.28
N VAL A 158 22.86 16.74 -5.43
CA VAL A 158 23.97 15.77 -5.59
C VAL A 158 23.55 14.32 -5.24
N GLU A 159 22.49 14.14 -4.47
CA GLU A 159 21.99 12.84 -4.05
C GLU A 159 20.82 12.35 -4.93
N ARG A 160 20.20 13.26 -5.68
CA ARG A 160 18.98 13.00 -6.45
C ARG A 160 19.12 11.83 -7.42
N HIS A 161 20.27 11.67 -8.05
CA HIS A 161 20.52 10.55 -8.98
C HIS A 161 20.47 9.20 -8.24
N ARG A 162 21.10 9.10 -7.06
CA ARG A 162 21.06 7.87 -6.23
C ARG A 162 19.64 7.61 -5.71
N TRP A 163 18.94 8.66 -5.26
CA TRP A 163 17.54 8.53 -4.85
C TRP A 163 16.65 8.00 -5.98
N LEU A 164 16.78 8.54 -7.21
CA LEU A 164 16.00 8.09 -8.36
C LEU A 164 16.31 6.63 -8.73
N ARG A 165 17.56 6.19 -8.63
CA ARG A 165 17.90 4.77 -8.85
C ARG A 165 17.20 3.86 -7.84
N GLY A 166 17.19 4.22 -6.56
CA GLY A 166 16.47 3.49 -5.53
C GLY A 166 14.96 3.48 -5.77
N TRP A 167 14.40 4.64 -6.17
CA TRP A 167 12.98 4.76 -6.50
C TRP A 167 12.57 3.87 -7.67
N LEU A 168 13.35 3.89 -8.76
CA LEU A 168 13.10 3.04 -9.93
C LEU A 168 13.21 1.56 -9.59
N LEU A 169 14.16 1.16 -8.76
CA LEU A 169 14.31 -0.22 -8.30
C LEU A 169 13.10 -0.69 -7.50
N ILE A 170 12.65 0.08 -6.52
CA ILE A 170 11.46 -0.27 -5.71
C ILE A 170 10.19 -0.25 -6.56
N TYR A 171 10.06 0.74 -7.46
CA TYR A 171 8.95 0.79 -8.42
C TYR A 171 8.91 -0.48 -9.28
N GLU A 172 10.05 -0.91 -9.83
CA GLU A 172 10.14 -2.12 -10.64
C GLU A 172 9.77 -3.38 -9.84
N ILE A 173 10.26 -3.53 -8.62
CA ILE A 173 9.89 -4.66 -7.74
C ILE A 173 8.38 -4.71 -7.52
N LEU A 174 7.76 -3.59 -7.19
CA LEU A 174 6.32 -3.50 -6.97
C LEU A 174 5.53 -3.77 -8.26
N ASP A 175 5.97 -3.23 -9.39
CA ASP A 175 5.30 -3.38 -10.68
C ASP A 175 5.34 -4.84 -11.14
N GLN A 176 6.51 -5.49 -11.09
CA GLN A 176 6.67 -6.89 -11.48
C GLN A 176 5.91 -7.84 -10.54
N SER A 177 5.94 -7.59 -9.23
CA SER A 177 5.15 -8.37 -8.26
C SER A 177 3.64 -8.25 -8.53
N ASN A 178 3.15 -7.04 -8.82
CA ASN A 178 1.75 -6.81 -9.20
C ASN A 178 1.38 -7.49 -10.53
N HIS A 179 2.27 -7.50 -11.52
CA HIS A 179 2.06 -8.17 -12.80
C HIS A 179 2.02 -9.69 -12.61
N ALA A 180 2.97 -10.27 -11.87
CA ALA A 180 3.00 -11.68 -11.52
C ALA A 180 1.73 -12.11 -10.75
N ALA A 181 1.28 -11.29 -9.79
CA ALA A 181 0.05 -11.55 -9.04
C ALA A 181 -1.20 -11.62 -9.93
N ARG A 182 -1.20 -10.95 -11.09
CA ARG A 182 -2.27 -10.99 -12.10
C ARG A 182 -2.11 -12.10 -13.13
N GLY A 183 -1.03 -12.87 -13.09
CA GLY A 183 -0.74 -13.89 -14.07
C GLY A 183 -0.30 -13.32 -15.43
N LEU A 184 0.38 -12.18 -15.47
CA LEU A 184 0.84 -11.52 -16.69
C LEU A 184 2.29 -11.91 -17.02
N ASP A 185 2.49 -12.49 -18.19
CA ASP A 185 3.82 -12.76 -18.73
C ASP A 185 4.52 -11.47 -19.18
N PRO A 186 5.86 -11.40 -19.05
CA PRO A 186 6.78 -12.42 -18.52
C PRO A 186 6.99 -12.37 -16.99
N SER A 187 6.27 -11.52 -16.26
CA SER A 187 6.47 -11.31 -14.80
C SER A 187 6.22 -12.57 -13.96
N CYS A 188 5.56 -13.58 -14.53
CA CYS A 188 5.36 -14.89 -13.89
C CYS A 188 6.56 -15.83 -14.03
N ASP A 189 7.57 -15.46 -14.82
CA ASP A 189 8.79 -16.26 -14.96
C ASP A 189 9.59 -16.18 -13.65
N PRO A 190 9.97 -17.32 -13.05
CA PRO A 190 10.81 -17.31 -11.83
C PRO A 190 12.12 -16.52 -11.98
N MET A 191 12.68 -16.44 -13.19
CA MET A 191 13.90 -15.67 -13.47
C MET A 191 13.73 -14.16 -13.19
N VAL A 192 12.51 -13.63 -13.14
CA VAL A 192 12.26 -12.22 -12.79
C VAL A 192 12.76 -11.92 -11.38
N ILE A 193 12.53 -12.82 -10.43
CA ILE A 193 13.01 -12.66 -9.05
C ILE A 193 14.54 -12.69 -9.01
N ASP A 194 15.19 -13.56 -9.79
CA ASP A 194 16.64 -13.60 -9.91
C ASP A 194 17.22 -12.28 -10.44
N ILE A 195 16.61 -11.75 -11.52
CA ILE A 195 17.04 -10.47 -12.12
C ILE A 195 16.87 -9.31 -11.13
N LEU A 196 15.75 -9.28 -10.41
CA LEU A 196 15.49 -8.23 -9.41
C LEU A 196 16.45 -8.33 -8.22
N ALA A 197 16.82 -9.55 -7.80
CA ALA A 197 17.82 -9.78 -6.76
C ALA A 197 19.20 -9.28 -7.20
N ASP A 198 19.60 -9.54 -8.45
CA ASP A 198 20.85 -9.04 -9.01
C ASP A 198 20.87 -7.50 -9.07
N ARG A 199 19.77 -6.88 -9.49
CA ARG A 199 19.64 -5.41 -9.53
C ARG A 199 19.69 -4.78 -8.15
N PHE A 200 19.02 -5.38 -7.16
CA PHE A 200 19.06 -4.91 -5.77
C PHE A 200 20.49 -4.99 -5.23
N SER A 201 21.16 -6.14 -5.40
CA SER A 201 22.54 -6.34 -4.96
C SER A 201 23.51 -5.36 -5.63
N ALA A 202 23.36 -5.12 -6.94
CA ALA A 202 24.16 -4.14 -7.67
C ALA A 202 23.89 -2.69 -7.21
N PHE A 203 22.64 -2.38 -6.82
CA PHE A 203 22.29 -1.05 -6.32
C PHE A 203 22.94 -0.75 -4.96
N ILE A 204 22.94 -1.71 -4.03
CA ILE A 204 23.53 -1.52 -2.69
C ILE A 204 25.05 -1.56 -2.70
N ALA A 205 25.69 -2.18 -3.71
CA ALA A 205 27.14 -2.23 -3.87
C ALA A 205 27.73 -0.97 -4.55
N ALA A 206 26.90 -0.05 -5.07
CA ALA A 206 27.30 1.13 -5.84
C ALA A 206 27.38 2.38 -4.97
#